data_bc7ceb6494ee7c1387fc43dd7187596d
#
_entry.id   bc7ceb6494ee7c1387fc43dd7187596d
#
_cell.length_a   1.000
_cell.length_b   1.000
_cell.length_c   1.000
_cell.angle_alpha   90.00
_cell.angle_beta   90.00
_cell.angle_gamma   90.00
#
_symmetry.space_group_name_H-M   'P 1'
#
loop_
_entity.id
_entity.type
_entity.pdbx_description
1 polymer ?
#
loop_
_entity_poly.entity_id
_entity_poly.type
_entity_poly.pdbx_seq_one_letter_code
_entity_poly.pdbx_strand_id
1 'polypeptide(L)'
;WLTSQPQPWRATVALDSAAYHVEKIMQNRHSRFYDQAFGDQPSNWKALSPISQLHQALPAFLAVCSTTRPDQPCTQAQQFIQHAQKLGTKAQLLPLPLSHFEINKSLGKDNSYTQAVNQFIQTHSFTIE
;
A
#
# COMPACT_ATOMS: atom_id res chain seq x y z
N TRP A 1 4.69 -6.32 3.33
CA TRP A 1 5.95 -7.05 3.55
C TRP A 1 6.50 -7.66 2.27
N LEU A 2 5.75 -8.47 1.55
CA LEU A 2 6.23 -9.12 0.31
C LEU A 2 6.76 -8.10 -0.71
N THR A 3 6.11 -6.97 -0.86
CA THR A 3 6.52 -5.92 -1.80
C THR A 3 7.79 -5.18 -1.39
N SER A 4 8.25 -5.34 -0.16
CA SER A 4 9.52 -4.78 0.33
C SER A 4 10.73 -5.68 0.04
N GLN A 5 10.50 -6.85 -0.56
CA GLN A 5 11.56 -7.80 -0.93
C GLN A 5 11.83 -7.73 -2.44
N PRO A 6 13.03 -8.13 -2.91
CA PRO A 6 13.32 -8.28 -4.34
C PRO A 6 12.30 -9.21 -5.00
N GLN A 7 11.64 -8.76 -6.06
CA GLN A 7 10.53 -9.48 -6.66
C GLN A 7 10.66 -9.58 -8.18
N PRO A 8 10.14 -10.66 -8.79
CA PRO A 8 10.19 -10.84 -10.23
C PRO A 8 9.12 -10.02 -10.99
N TRP A 9 8.15 -9.42 -10.29
CA TRP A 9 7.10 -8.61 -10.94
C TRP A 9 7.57 -7.17 -11.21
N ARG A 10 6.94 -6.53 -12.20
CA ARG A 10 7.32 -5.19 -12.68
C ARG A 10 6.62 -4.05 -11.96
N ALA A 11 5.45 -4.30 -11.42
CA ALA A 11 4.66 -3.31 -10.70
C ALA A 11 3.80 -3.97 -9.62
N THR A 12 3.43 -3.17 -8.61
CA THR A 12 2.51 -3.56 -7.54
C THR A 12 1.39 -2.54 -7.44
N VAL A 13 0.16 -3.00 -7.31
CA VAL A 13 -1.00 -2.19 -6.96
C VAL A 13 -1.55 -2.69 -5.63
N ALA A 14 -1.43 -1.88 -4.58
CA ALA A 14 -1.97 -2.18 -3.25
C ALA A 14 -3.37 -1.56 -3.12
N LEU A 15 -4.37 -2.38 -2.78
CA LEU A 15 -5.77 -1.97 -2.70
C LEU A 15 -6.16 -1.72 -1.24
N ASP A 16 -6.07 -0.46 -0.83
CA ASP A 16 -6.54 0.07 0.45
C ASP A 16 -5.94 -0.61 1.68
N SER A 17 -4.65 -0.94 1.65
CA SER A 17 -3.92 -1.38 2.83
C SER A 17 -3.77 -0.23 3.84
N ALA A 18 -3.97 -0.53 5.13
CA ALA A 18 -3.65 0.37 6.24
C ALA A 18 -2.42 -0.11 7.04
N ALA A 19 -1.85 -1.26 6.71
CA ALA A 19 -0.80 -1.90 7.48
C ALA A 19 0.61 -1.69 6.90
N TYR A 20 0.93 -0.48 6.48
CA TYR A 20 2.30 -0.12 6.08
C TYR A 20 3.23 0.10 7.26
N HIS A 21 2.69 0.55 8.40
CA HIS A 21 3.43 0.83 9.62
C HIS A 21 2.73 0.18 10.82
N VAL A 22 2.99 -1.10 11.06
CA VAL A 22 2.31 -1.91 12.07
C VAL A 22 2.53 -1.35 13.48
N GLU A 23 3.73 -0.90 13.82
CA GLU A 23 4.00 -0.30 15.14
C GLU A 23 3.06 0.88 15.44
N LYS A 24 2.83 1.76 14.46
CA LYS A 24 1.90 2.89 14.63
C LYS A 24 0.47 2.44 14.87
N ILE A 25 0.04 1.38 14.19
CA ILE A 25 -1.31 0.82 14.41
C ILE A 25 -1.41 0.30 15.83
N MET A 26 -0.47 -0.54 16.24
CA MET A 26 -0.53 -1.26 17.52
C MET A 26 -0.30 -0.37 18.74
N GLN A 27 0.41 0.75 18.57
CA GLN A 27 0.61 1.76 19.63
C GLN A 27 -0.59 2.70 19.82
N ASN A 28 -1.55 2.71 18.91
CA ASN A 28 -2.73 3.54 18.95
C ASN A 28 -4.00 2.70 19.12
N ARG A 29 -5.15 3.35 19.27
CA ARG A 29 -6.44 2.65 19.27
C ARG A 29 -6.65 1.95 17.93
N HIS A 30 -6.84 0.64 17.96
CA HIS A 30 -7.00 -0.19 16.77
C HIS A 30 -8.07 -1.27 16.98
N SER A 31 -8.42 -1.95 15.89
CA SER A 31 -9.36 -3.07 15.91
C SER A 31 -8.72 -4.32 16.51
N ARG A 32 -9.49 -5.11 17.23
CA ARG A 32 -9.09 -6.45 17.71
C ARG A 32 -8.57 -7.39 16.61
N PHE A 33 -8.96 -7.14 15.38
CA PHE A 33 -8.41 -7.87 14.24
C PHE A 33 -6.89 -7.74 14.15
N TYR A 34 -6.35 -6.56 14.45
CA TYR A 34 -4.89 -6.32 14.43
C TYR A 34 -4.18 -7.01 15.58
N ASP A 35 -4.82 -7.14 16.77
CA ASP A 35 -4.28 -7.93 17.88
C ASP A 35 -4.06 -9.39 17.47
N GLN A 36 -5.02 -9.97 16.76
CA GLN A 36 -4.94 -11.34 16.26
C GLN A 36 -3.88 -11.47 15.14
N ALA A 37 -3.74 -10.47 14.30
CA ALA A 37 -2.82 -10.50 13.15
C ALA A 37 -1.36 -10.28 13.55
N PHE A 38 -1.09 -9.38 14.51
CA PHE A 38 0.26 -8.91 14.83
C PHE A 38 0.74 -9.27 16.24
N GLY A 39 -0.14 -9.75 17.09
CA GLY A 39 0.18 -10.12 18.48
C GLY A 39 0.56 -8.92 19.35
N ASP A 40 1.14 -9.21 20.50
CA ASP A 40 1.45 -8.24 21.55
C ASP A 40 2.95 -7.88 21.68
N GLN A 41 3.80 -8.47 20.83
CA GLN A 41 5.25 -8.28 20.89
C GLN A 41 5.72 -7.13 19.99
N PRO A 42 6.22 -5.99 20.54
CA PRO A 42 6.66 -4.85 19.73
C PRO A 42 7.76 -5.16 18.71
N SER A 43 8.65 -6.11 19.00
CA SER A 43 9.67 -6.57 18.07
C SER A 43 9.07 -7.18 16.81
N ASN A 44 7.96 -7.89 16.94
CA ASN A 44 7.23 -8.47 15.80
C ASN A 44 6.56 -7.39 14.96
N TRP A 45 6.04 -6.33 15.58
CA TRP A 45 5.40 -5.23 14.85
C TRP A 45 6.38 -4.54 13.90
N LYS A 46 7.61 -4.30 14.36
CA LYS A 46 8.66 -3.74 13.51
C LYS A 46 9.03 -4.69 12.38
N ALA A 47 9.24 -5.96 12.68
CA ALA A 47 9.59 -6.98 11.69
C ALA A 47 8.49 -7.17 10.63
N LEU A 48 7.22 -6.99 11.01
CA LEU A 48 6.06 -7.12 10.13
C LEU A 48 5.67 -5.81 9.40
N SER A 49 6.25 -4.68 9.78
CA SER A 49 5.98 -3.39 9.14
C SER A 49 6.63 -3.30 7.76
N PRO A 50 5.87 -3.19 6.66
CA PRO A 50 6.43 -3.03 5.32
C PRO A 50 7.41 -1.85 5.20
N ILE A 51 7.11 -0.72 5.84
CA ILE A 51 7.98 0.46 5.81
C ILE A 51 9.34 0.20 6.48
N SER A 52 9.38 -0.64 7.50
CA SER A 52 10.63 -1.00 8.20
C SER A 52 11.50 -1.98 7.42
N GLN A 53 10.90 -2.71 6.48
CA GLN A 53 11.58 -3.67 5.60
C GLN A 53 12.03 -3.05 4.27
N LEU A 54 11.67 -1.80 4.02
CA LEU A 54 11.94 -1.11 2.77
C LEU A 54 13.32 -0.45 2.82
N HIS A 55 14.32 -1.09 2.22
CA HIS A 55 15.73 -0.65 2.24
C HIS A 55 16.32 -0.37 0.86
N GLN A 56 15.57 -0.66 -0.21
CA GLN A 56 16.00 -0.47 -1.59
C GLN A 56 14.84 -0.08 -2.49
N ALA A 57 15.14 0.38 -3.70
CA ALA A 57 14.11 0.66 -4.70
C ALA A 57 13.30 -0.59 -5.00
N LEU A 58 12.00 -0.41 -5.12
CA LEU A 58 11.04 -1.44 -5.53
C LEU A 58 10.71 -1.29 -7.02
N PRO A 59 10.12 -2.33 -7.65
CA PRO A 59 9.32 -2.13 -8.86
C PRO A 59 8.26 -1.05 -8.64
N ALA A 60 7.75 -0.47 -9.73
CA ALA A 60 6.74 0.59 -9.64
C ALA A 60 5.59 0.22 -8.69
N PHE A 61 5.14 1.17 -7.87
CA PHE A 61 4.19 0.91 -6.79
C PHE A 61 3.04 1.92 -6.81
N LEU A 62 1.81 1.44 -6.89
CA LEU A 62 0.59 2.24 -6.73
C LEU A 62 -0.11 1.85 -5.43
N ALA A 63 -0.28 2.81 -4.52
CA ALA A 63 -1.12 2.65 -3.35
C ALA A 63 -2.49 3.30 -3.60
N VAL A 64 -3.52 2.50 -3.74
CA VAL A 64 -4.92 2.96 -3.69
C VAL A 64 -5.35 3.02 -2.24
N CYS A 65 -6.03 4.08 -1.83
CA CYS A 65 -6.51 4.21 -0.45
C CYS A 65 -7.85 4.92 -0.34
N SER A 66 -8.64 4.50 0.65
CA SER A 66 -9.92 5.12 1.00
C SER A 66 -9.71 6.42 1.79
N THR A 67 -10.37 7.50 1.34
CA THR A 67 -10.43 8.76 2.09
C THR A 67 -11.59 8.81 3.08
N THR A 68 -12.46 7.81 3.09
CA THR A 68 -13.67 7.76 3.94
C THR A 68 -13.48 6.89 5.19
N ARG A 69 -12.41 6.12 5.27
CA ARG A 69 -12.13 5.24 6.41
C ARG A 69 -11.63 6.03 7.62
N PRO A 70 -12.14 5.75 8.84
CA PRO A 70 -11.74 6.46 10.06
C PRO A 70 -10.30 6.15 10.51
N ASP A 71 -9.73 5.02 10.12
CA ASP A 71 -8.34 4.62 10.40
C ASP A 71 -7.30 5.24 9.46
N GLN A 72 -7.73 6.13 8.56
CA GLN A 72 -6.91 6.98 7.69
C GLN A 72 -5.80 6.22 6.93
N PRO A 73 -6.14 5.19 6.13
CA PRO A 73 -5.15 4.40 5.42
C PRO A 73 -4.31 5.22 4.44
N CYS A 74 -4.84 6.32 3.90
CA CYS A 74 -4.10 7.21 3.01
C CYS A 74 -2.89 7.86 3.68
N THR A 75 -2.95 8.15 4.98
CA THR A 75 -1.82 8.71 5.73
C THR A 75 -0.65 7.72 5.79
N GLN A 76 -0.92 6.47 6.11
CA GLN A 76 0.12 5.43 6.12
C GLN A 76 0.64 5.12 4.72
N ALA A 77 -0.25 5.04 3.73
CA ALA A 77 0.13 4.84 2.33
C ALA A 77 1.05 5.95 1.84
N GLN A 78 0.72 7.22 2.15
CA GLN A 78 1.54 8.38 1.78
C GLN A 78 2.95 8.31 2.38
N GLN A 79 3.09 7.91 3.64
CA GLN A 79 4.39 7.76 4.29
C GLN A 79 5.23 6.66 3.62
N PHE A 80 4.61 5.54 3.30
CA PHE A 80 5.26 4.45 2.58
C PHE A 80 5.71 4.88 1.17
N ILE A 81 4.83 5.55 0.43
CA ILE A 81 5.13 6.10 -0.91
C ILE A 81 6.33 7.06 -0.85
N GLN A 82 6.34 8.00 0.09
CA GLN A 82 7.45 8.95 0.24
C GLN A 82 8.77 8.26 0.57
N HIS A 83 8.75 7.23 1.42
CA HIS A 83 9.94 6.44 1.73
C HIS A 83 10.43 5.67 0.51
N ALA A 84 9.54 5.02 -0.22
CA ALA A 84 9.86 4.30 -1.46
C ALA A 84 10.45 5.23 -2.54
N GLN A 85 9.87 6.43 -2.70
CA GLN A 85 10.37 7.44 -3.64
C GLN A 85 11.79 7.91 -3.31
N LYS A 86 12.11 8.11 -2.03
CA LYS A 86 13.47 8.46 -1.58
C LYS A 86 14.50 7.38 -1.91
N LEU A 87 14.07 6.12 -2.03
CA LEU A 87 14.90 5.00 -2.43
C LEU A 87 14.94 4.77 -3.96
N GLY A 88 14.25 5.63 -4.75
CA GLY A 88 14.24 5.57 -6.20
C GLY A 88 13.06 4.80 -6.81
N THR A 89 12.08 4.37 -6.02
CA THR A 89 10.87 3.71 -6.54
C THR A 89 9.97 4.71 -7.27
N LYS A 90 9.46 4.34 -8.44
CA LYS A 90 8.36 5.05 -9.10
C LYS A 90 7.05 4.71 -8.39
N ALA A 91 6.72 5.48 -7.38
CA ALA A 91 5.58 5.22 -6.50
C ALA A 91 4.55 6.34 -6.56
N GLN A 92 3.27 5.99 -6.54
CA GLN A 92 2.14 6.90 -6.64
C GLN A 92 1.07 6.55 -5.61
N LEU A 93 0.34 7.58 -5.14
CA LEU A 93 -0.83 7.44 -4.30
C LEU A 93 -2.09 7.74 -5.12
N LEU A 94 -3.11 6.91 -4.99
CA LEU A 94 -4.44 7.11 -5.57
C LEU A 94 -5.48 7.14 -4.45
N PRO A 95 -5.78 8.31 -3.86
CA PRO A 95 -6.83 8.46 -2.86
C PRO A 95 -8.20 8.47 -3.54
N LEU A 96 -9.15 7.72 -2.99
CA LEU A 96 -10.50 7.57 -3.53
C LEU A 96 -11.56 7.77 -2.44
N PRO A 97 -12.67 8.48 -2.72
CA PRO A 97 -13.79 8.63 -1.79
C PRO A 97 -14.71 7.38 -1.83
N LEU A 98 -14.10 6.20 -1.71
CA LEU A 98 -14.74 4.89 -1.73
C LEU A 98 -14.39 4.14 -0.46
N SER A 99 -15.30 3.30 0.03
CA SER A 99 -15.02 2.37 1.12
C SER A 99 -14.03 1.28 0.70
N HIS A 100 -13.46 0.57 1.67
CA HIS A 100 -12.60 -0.59 1.41
C HIS A 100 -13.27 -1.63 0.49
N PHE A 101 -14.54 -1.91 0.75
CA PHE A 101 -15.31 -2.85 -0.06
C PHE A 101 -15.50 -2.35 -1.50
N GLU A 102 -15.82 -1.05 -1.68
CA GLU A 102 -16.02 -0.47 -3.02
C GLU A 102 -14.73 -0.43 -3.83
N ILE A 103 -13.58 -0.12 -3.21
CA ILE A 103 -12.28 -0.17 -3.88
C ILE A 103 -12.03 -1.58 -4.45
N ASN A 104 -12.28 -2.63 -3.66
CA ASN A 104 -12.08 -4.00 -4.12
C ASN A 104 -13.13 -4.46 -5.16
N LYS A 105 -14.40 -4.03 -5.01
CA LYS A 105 -15.51 -4.45 -5.88
C LYS A 105 -15.55 -3.70 -7.21
N SER A 106 -15.04 -2.46 -7.25
CA SER A 106 -15.20 -1.57 -8.41
C SER A 106 -14.04 -1.63 -9.38
N LEU A 107 -12.91 -2.21 -9.00
CA LEU A 107 -11.79 -2.44 -9.90
C LEU A 107 -12.19 -3.42 -11.01
N GLY A 108 -11.84 -3.06 -12.24
CA GLY A 108 -12.21 -3.84 -13.43
C GLY A 108 -13.54 -3.44 -14.07
N LYS A 109 -14.35 -2.59 -13.41
CA LYS A 109 -15.55 -2.01 -14.01
C LYS A 109 -15.18 -0.80 -14.88
N ASP A 110 -16.09 -0.39 -15.76
CA ASP A 110 -15.93 0.83 -16.56
C ASP A 110 -16.12 2.07 -15.67
N ASN A 111 -15.03 2.57 -15.13
CA ASN A 111 -14.98 3.76 -14.29
C ASN A 111 -13.57 4.40 -14.30
N SER A 112 -13.48 5.64 -13.83
CA SER A 112 -12.22 6.40 -13.77
C SER A 112 -11.16 5.76 -12.87
N TYR A 113 -11.56 5.07 -11.82
CA TYR A 113 -10.67 4.32 -10.95
C TYR A 113 -9.95 3.19 -11.69
N THR A 114 -10.69 2.36 -12.41
CA THR A 114 -10.13 1.28 -13.25
C THR A 114 -9.21 1.85 -14.33
N GLN A 115 -9.61 2.96 -14.95
CA GLN A 115 -8.78 3.63 -15.97
C GLN A 115 -7.45 4.11 -15.39
N ALA A 116 -7.46 4.72 -14.19
CA ALA A 116 -6.24 5.18 -13.52
C ALA A 116 -5.29 4.01 -13.18
N VAL A 117 -5.81 2.89 -12.68
CA VAL A 117 -5.03 1.69 -12.39
C VAL A 117 -4.45 1.09 -13.68
N ASN A 118 -5.24 0.98 -14.73
CA ASN A 118 -4.79 0.46 -16.01
C ASN A 118 -3.69 1.33 -16.63
N GLN A 119 -3.84 2.66 -16.55
CA GLN A 119 -2.80 3.59 -17.02
C GLN A 119 -1.49 3.41 -16.26
N PHE A 120 -1.56 3.25 -14.93
CA PHE A 120 -0.37 2.96 -14.12
C PHE A 120 0.32 1.66 -14.56
N ILE A 121 -0.46 0.59 -14.72
CA ILE A 121 0.05 -0.71 -15.16
C ILE A 121 0.69 -0.60 -16.55
N GLN A 122 0.02 0.03 -17.50
CA GLN A 122 0.55 0.23 -18.87
C GLN A 122 1.87 1.00 -18.86
N THR A 123 1.95 2.09 -18.08
CA THR A 123 3.15 2.94 -18.00
C THR A 123 4.36 2.19 -17.46
N HIS A 124 4.15 1.23 -16.54
CA HIS A 124 5.25 0.60 -15.80
C HIS A 124 5.49 -0.87 -16.15
N SER A 125 4.55 -1.54 -16.82
CA SER A 125 4.69 -2.95 -17.21
C SER A 125 5.32 -3.14 -18.58
N PHE A 126 5.20 -2.18 -19.48
CA PHE A 126 5.69 -2.24 -20.84
C PHE A 126 6.93 -1.34 -21.01
N THR A 127 8.02 -1.68 -20.36
CA THR A 127 9.32 -1.23 -20.85
C THR A 127 9.68 -2.17 -21.99
N ILE A 128 9.45 -1.74 -23.22
CA ILE A 128 10.04 -2.38 -24.41
C ILE A 128 11.54 -2.10 -24.30
N GLU A 129 12.32 -3.16 -24.06
CA GLU A 129 13.77 -3.14 -24.31
C GLU A 129 14.02 -3.05 -25.79
#